data_215bfc79a35e83985102fe85317ad7b9
#
_entry.id   215bfc79a35e83985102fe85317ad7b9
#
_cell.length_a   1.000
_cell.length_b   1.000
_cell.length_c   1.000
_cell.angle_alpha   90.00
_cell.angle_beta   90.00
_cell.angle_gamma   90.00
#
_symmetry.space_group_name_H-M   'P 1'
#
loop_
_entity.id
_entity.type
_entity.pdbx_description
1 polymer ?
#
loop_
_entity_poly.entity_id
_entity_poly.type
_entity_poly.pdbx_seq_one_letter_code
_entity_poly.pdbx_strand_id
1 'polypeptide(L)'
;SRACSHQLVRHRIASYSQQSQRYVDGTKFDFVTPPEIAKNEKALAAYNKVIEMQSKAYSEVRDALVAGYIREATGNCDDTDEEVIENFRNENKAKFNAFVKKANEDARFILPNASTTKIVCTFNARSLENFFAHRCCNRAQWEIRDVAEQMLKQCLEVAPHLFKNCGP
;
A
#
# COMPACT_ATOMS: atom_id res chain seq x y z
N SER A 1 5.15 3.23 -3.40
CA SER A 1 5.19 1.99 -2.62
C SER A 1 4.98 2.22 -1.12
N ARG A 2 4.70 1.14 -0.37
CA ARG A 2 4.70 1.18 1.11
C ARG A 2 6.07 1.57 1.65
N ALA A 3 7.16 1.12 1.01
CA ALA A 3 8.50 1.52 1.38
C ALA A 3 8.70 3.05 1.30
N CYS A 4 8.20 3.70 0.26
CA CYS A 4 8.22 5.15 0.10
C CYS A 4 7.33 5.84 1.18
N SER A 5 6.10 5.36 1.37
CA SER A 5 5.19 5.98 2.34
C SER A 5 5.73 5.93 3.77
N HIS A 6 6.46 4.87 4.16
CA HIS A 6 7.11 4.78 5.47
C HIS A 6 8.19 5.85 5.67
N GLN A 7 8.84 6.31 4.61
CA GLN A 7 9.80 7.41 4.67
C GLN A 7 9.09 8.77 4.69
N LEU A 8 7.99 8.92 3.93
CA LEU A 8 7.21 10.14 3.85
C LEU A 8 6.59 10.52 5.20
N VAL A 9 5.96 9.58 5.89
CA VAL A 9 5.29 9.82 7.18
C VAL A 9 6.25 10.09 8.36
N ARG A 10 7.57 10.02 8.13
CA ARG A 10 8.58 10.42 9.13
C ARG A 10 8.70 11.95 9.25
N HIS A 11 8.20 12.71 8.29
CA HIS A 11 8.14 14.17 8.36
C HIS A 11 6.92 14.58 9.20
N ARG A 12 7.12 14.76 10.51
CA ARG A 12 6.04 14.79 11.53
C ARG A 12 5.18 16.04 11.56
N ILE A 13 5.68 17.18 11.06
CA ILE A 13 4.90 18.43 10.99
C ILE A 13 4.10 18.44 9.68
N ALA A 14 3.22 17.46 9.55
CA ALA A 14 2.32 17.27 8.44
C ALA A 14 1.15 16.38 8.87
N SER A 15 0.04 16.42 8.12
CA SER A 15 -1.09 15.52 8.27
C SER A 15 -1.15 14.54 7.11
N TYR A 16 -1.47 13.29 7.42
CA TYR A 16 -1.49 12.21 6.44
C TYR A 16 -2.81 11.45 6.51
N SER A 17 -3.44 11.26 5.34
CA SER A 17 -4.56 10.34 5.15
C SER A 17 -4.15 9.26 4.16
N GLN A 18 -3.82 8.08 4.66
CA GLN A 18 -3.30 6.97 3.86
C GLN A 18 -4.35 5.89 3.67
N GLN A 19 -4.42 5.36 2.45
CA GLN A 19 -5.26 4.22 2.11
C GLN A 19 -4.97 3.03 3.04
N SER A 20 -6.02 2.55 3.70
CA SER A 20 -5.91 1.43 4.62
C SER A 20 -5.96 0.10 3.88
N GLN A 21 -4.99 -0.77 4.14
CA GLN A 21 -4.96 -2.15 3.64
C GLN A 21 -6.02 -3.07 4.30
N ARG A 22 -6.75 -2.59 5.30
CA ARG A 22 -7.88 -3.32 5.91
C ARG A 22 -9.16 -3.21 5.09
N TYR A 23 -9.32 -2.08 4.38
CA TYR A 23 -10.55 -1.75 3.64
C TYR A 23 -10.43 -1.96 2.13
N VAL A 24 -9.22 -2.15 1.64
CA VAL A 24 -8.96 -2.36 0.22
C VAL A 24 -8.42 -3.77 0.03
N ASP A 25 -8.98 -4.46 -0.94
CA ASP A 25 -8.55 -5.80 -1.31
C ASP A 25 -7.12 -5.75 -1.87
N GLY A 26 -6.21 -6.47 -1.23
CA GLY A 26 -4.79 -6.54 -1.59
C GLY A 26 -4.53 -7.21 -2.95
N THR A 27 -5.50 -7.96 -3.49
CA THR A 27 -5.40 -8.54 -4.85
C THR A 27 -5.42 -7.47 -5.95
N LYS A 28 -5.85 -6.25 -5.62
CA LYS A 28 -5.95 -5.11 -6.54
C LYS A 28 -4.77 -4.13 -6.42
N PHE A 29 -3.75 -4.46 -5.64
CA PHE A 29 -2.58 -3.61 -5.52
C PHE A 29 -1.62 -3.85 -6.69
N ASP A 30 -1.14 -2.76 -7.27
CA ASP A 30 0.04 -2.79 -8.11
C ASP A 30 1.30 -2.89 -7.25
N PHE A 31 2.41 -3.25 -7.86
CA PHE A 31 3.70 -3.39 -7.19
C PHE A 31 4.76 -2.55 -7.90
N VAL A 32 5.46 -1.75 -7.12
CA VAL A 32 6.53 -0.89 -7.63
C VAL A 32 7.80 -1.72 -7.80
N THR A 33 8.27 -1.87 -9.05
CA THR A 33 9.55 -2.51 -9.35
C THR A 33 10.67 -1.48 -9.27
N PRO A 34 11.66 -1.65 -8.37
CA PRO A 34 12.81 -0.74 -8.31
C PRO A 34 13.59 -0.71 -9.63
N PRO A 35 14.10 0.48 -10.07
CA PRO A 35 14.78 0.63 -11.36
C PRO A 35 15.98 -0.31 -11.54
N GLU A 36 16.77 -0.53 -10.50
CA GLU A 36 17.94 -1.43 -10.58
C GLU A 36 17.54 -2.91 -10.69
N ILE A 37 16.40 -3.30 -10.11
CA ILE A 37 15.83 -4.64 -10.32
C ILE A 37 15.34 -4.76 -11.77
N ALA A 38 14.66 -3.74 -12.29
CA ALA A 38 14.13 -3.75 -13.66
C ALA A 38 15.24 -3.86 -14.73
N LYS A 39 16.44 -3.32 -14.48
CA LYS A 39 17.59 -3.39 -15.39
C LYS A 39 18.32 -4.73 -15.36
N ASN A 40 18.11 -5.57 -14.35
CA ASN A 40 18.80 -6.83 -14.17
C ASN A 40 17.83 -8.00 -14.36
N GLU A 41 17.94 -8.73 -15.46
CA GLU A 41 17.02 -9.81 -15.84
C GLU A 41 16.89 -10.90 -14.74
N LYS A 42 18.00 -11.29 -14.11
CA LYS A 42 17.98 -12.29 -13.04
C LYS A 42 17.29 -11.79 -11.78
N ALA A 43 17.56 -10.53 -11.41
CA ALA A 43 16.91 -9.89 -10.28
C ALA A 43 15.41 -9.69 -10.53
N LEU A 44 15.03 -9.28 -11.74
CA LEU A 44 13.63 -9.08 -12.15
C LEU A 44 12.86 -10.41 -12.15
N ALA A 45 13.44 -11.48 -12.66
CA ALA A 45 12.82 -12.81 -12.64
C ALA A 45 12.58 -13.30 -11.21
N ALA A 46 13.57 -13.14 -10.32
CA ALA A 46 13.42 -13.48 -8.90
C ALA A 46 12.37 -12.61 -8.19
N TYR A 47 12.38 -11.31 -8.47
CA TYR A 47 11.40 -10.36 -7.94
C TYR A 47 9.97 -10.74 -8.35
N ASN A 48 9.70 -10.93 -9.63
CA ASN A 48 8.38 -11.27 -10.16
C ASN A 48 7.85 -12.58 -9.56
N LYS A 49 8.71 -13.60 -9.45
CA LYS A 49 8.36 -14.89 -8.81
C LYS A 49 7.90 -14.68 -7.36
N VAL A 50 8.58 -13.85 -6.60
CA VAL A 50 8.20 -13.57 -5.19
C VAL A 50 6.91 -12.79 -5.11
N ILE A 51 6.71 -11.77 -5.95
CA ILE A 51 5.46 -10.99 -6.00
C ILE A 51 4.27 -11.88 -6.34
N GLU A 52 4.39 -12.75 -7.33
CA GLU A 52 3.34 -13.70 -7.71
C GLU A 52 3.00 -14.66 -6.55
N MET A 53 4.02 -15.24 -5.93
CA MET A 53 3.85 -16.14 -4.78
C MET A 53 3.16 -15.42 -3.59
N GLN A 54 3.56 -14.20 -3.27
CA GLN A 54 2.97 -13.44 -2.17
C GLN A 54 1.52 -13.00 -2.48
N SER A 55 1.23 -12.63 -3.72
CA SER A 55 -0.13 -12.28 -4.15
C SER A 55 -1.08 -13.49 -4.03
N LYS A 56 -0.61 -14.66 -4.46
CA LYS A 56 -1.35 -15.92 -4.32
C LYS A 56 -1.58 -16.28 -2.85
N ALA A 57 -0.51 -16.27 -2.05
CA ALA A 57 -0.58 -16.56 -0.62
C ALA A 57 -1.51 -15.59 0.14
N TYR A 58 -1.52 -14.30 -0.23
CA TYR A 58 -2.44 -13.32 0.33
C TYR A 58 -3.90 -13.73 0.08
N SER A 59 -4.25 -14.12 -1.15
CA SER A 59 -5.61 -14.54 -1.49
C SER A 59 -6.00 -15.81 -0.73
N GLU A 60 -5.13 -16.82 -0.73
CA GLU A 60 -5.37 -18.09 -0.04
C GLU A 60 -5.60 -17.90 1.46
N VAL A 61 -4.77 -17.10 2.13
CA VAL A 61 -4.93 -16.82 3.58
C VAL A 61 -6.20 -16.05 3.85
N ARG A 62 -6.49 -15.00 3.06
CA ARG A 62 -7.72 -14.21 3.21
C ARG A 62 -8.96 -15.09 3.07
N ASP A 63 -9.01 -15.91 2.02
CA ASP A 63 -10.19 -16.71 1.72
C ASP A 63 -10.39 -17.83 2.74
N ALA A 64 -9.31 -18.46 3.23
CA ALA A 64 -9.35 -19.42 4.31
C ALA A 64 -9.85 -18.80 5.63
N LEU A 65 -9.43 -17.58 5.96
CA LEU A 65 -9.92 -16.87 7.14
C LEU A 65 -11.39 -16.50 7.03
N VAL A 66 -11.86 -16.03 5.85
CA VAL A 66 -13.28 -15.72 5.62
C VAL A 66 -14.12 -16.99 5.78
N ALA A 67 -13.73 -18.10 5.14
CA ALA A 67 -14.41 -19.38 5.28
C ALA A 67 -14.49 -19.85 6.74
N GLY A 68 -13.38 -19.73 7.49
CA GLY A 68 -13.35 -20.05 8.92
C GLY A 68 -14.32 -19.20 9.75
N TYR A 69 -14.42 -17.90 9.50
CA TYR A 69 -15.38 -17.03 10.20
C TYR A 69 -16.85 -17.35 9.86
N ILE A 70 -17.12 -17.74 8.60
CA ILE A 70 -18.46 -18.17 8.19
C ILE A 70 -18.84 -19.48 8.91
N ARG A 71 -17.93 -20.45 8.95
CA ARG A 71 -18.12 -21.72 9.66
C ARG A 71 -18.44 -21.49 11.13
N GLU A 72 -17.66 -20.67 11.82
CA GLU A 72 -17.94 -20.32 13.22
C GLU A 72 -19.32 -19.67 13.41
N ALA A 73 -19.74 -18.84 12.45
CA ALA A 73 -21.00 -18.11 12.52
C ALA A 73 -22.24 -18.94 12.19
N THR A 74 -22.08 -19.98 11.38
CA THR A 74 -23.18 -20.85 10.89
C THR A 74 -23.24 -22.19 11.65
N GLY A 75 -22.17 -22.58 12.33
CA GLY A 75 -22.02 -23.92 12.94
C GLY A 75 -21.86 -25.02 11.88
N ASN A 76 -21.65 -24.69 10.61
CA ASN A 76 -21.46 -25.63 9.52
C ASN A 76 -20.00 -26.11 9.48
N CYS A 77 -19.79 -27.43 9.43
CA CYS A 77 -18.44 -28.02 9.43
C CYS A 77 -17.81 -28.11 8.02
N ASP A 78 -18.59 -27.93 6.98
CA ASP A 78 -18.12 -27.96 5.58
C ASP A 78 -17.72 -26.55 5.12
N ASP A 79 -16.41 -26.26 5.22
CA ASP A 79 -15.84 -24.94 4.95
C ASP A 79 -15.38 -24.76 3.50
N THR A 80 -15.41 -25.82 2.69
CA THR A 80 -14.98 -25.81 1.29
C THR A 80 -16.12 -25.60 0.29
N ASP A 81 -17.35 -25.50 0.77
CA ASP A 81 -18.52 -25.34 -0.08
C ASP A 81 -18.68 -23.88 -0.50
N GLU A 82 -18.29 -23.57 -1.75
CA GLU A 82 -18.45 -22.24 -2.36
C GLU A 82 -19.91 -21.75 -2.30
N GLU A 83 -20.87 -22.69 -2.37
CA GLU A 83 -22.30 -22.38 -2.30
C GLU A 83 -22.68 -21.84 -0.90
N VAL A 84 -22.14 -22.39 0.18
CA VAL A 84 -22.37 -21.90 1.55
C VAL A 84 -21.83 -20.49 1.73
N ILE A 85 -20.64 -20.22 1.19
CA ILE A 85 -20.01 -18.88 1.25
C ILE A 85 -20.85 -17.87 0.48
N GLU A 86 -21.29 -18.21 -0.72
CA GLU A 86 -22.07 -17.32 -1.59
C GLU A 86 -23.47 -17.06 -1.00
N ASN A 87 -24.14 -18.06 -0.46
CA ASN A 87 -25.42 -17.91 0.22
C ASN A 87 -25.28 -17.01 1.46
N PHE A 88 -24.25 -17.24 2.29
CA PHE A 88 -23.97 -16.38 3.45
C PHE A 88 -23.71 -14.94 3.05
N ARG A 89 -22.94 -14.72 1.96
CA ARG A 89 -22.65 -13.40 1.40
C ARG A 89 -23.91 -12.67 0.98
N ASN A 90 -24.85 -13.37 0.32
CA ASN A 90 -26.09 -12.79 -0.16
C ASN A 90 -27.06 -12.46 0.97
N GLU A 91 -27.21 -13.35 1.95
CA GLU A 91 -28.14 -13.20 3.05
C GLU A 91 -27.61 -12.25 4.16
N ASN A 92 -26.29 -12.21 4.39
CA ASN A 92 -25.66 -11.53 5.50
C ASN A 92 -24.57 -10.54 5.07
N LYS A 93 -24.82 -9.73 4.06
CA LYS A 93 -23.84 -8.84 3.42
C LYS A 93 -23.01 -8.00 4.40
N ALA A 94 -23.63 -7.43 5.43
CA ALA A 94 -22.93 -6.60 6.42
C ALA A 94 -21.94 -7.44 7.24
N LYS A 95 -22.34 -8.63 7.67
CA LYS A 95 -21.49 -9.55 8.45
C LYS A 95 -20.38 -10.13 7.59
N PHE A 96 -20.67 -10.51 6.33
CA PHE A 96 -19.67 -10.93 5.37
C PHE A 96 -18.59 -9.86 5.16
N ASN A 97 -18.98 -8.60 4.92
CA ASN A 97 -18.03 -7.49 4.78
C ASN A 97 -17.17 -7.27 6.04
N ALA A 98 -17.73 -7.48 7.23
CA ALA A 98 -16.97 -7.42 8.47
C ALA A 98 -15.93 -8.56 8.56
N PHE A 99 -16.27 -9.77 8.13
CA PHE A 99 -15.35 -10.90 8.05
C PHE A 99 -14.23 -10.66 7.03
N VAL A 100 -14.56 -10.19 5.83
CA VAL A 100 -13.55 -9.81 4.82
C VAL A 100 -12.60 -8.74 5.36
N LYS A 101 -13.11 -7.72 6.05
CA LYS A 101 -12.28 -6.69 6.67
C LYS A 101 -11.33 -7.27 7.74
N LYS A 102 -11.82 -8.16 8.58
CA LYS A 102 -11.03 -8.85 9.60
C LYS A 102 -9.97 -9.75 8.96
N ALA A 103 -10.32 -10.50 7.92
CA ALA A 103 -9.39 -11.33 7.18
C ALA A 103 -8.29 -10.50 6.48
N ASN A 104 -8.64 -9.37 5.85
CA ASN A 104 -7.67 -8.46 5.25
C ASN A 104 -6.69 -7.89 6.29
N GLU A 105 -7.12 -7.68 7.54
CA GLU A 105 -6.28 -7.17 8.62
C GLU A 105 -5.11 -8.10 8.93
N ASP A 106 -5.31 -9.40 8.83
CA ASP A 106 -4.29 -10.41 9.07
C ASP A 106 -3.55 -10.79 7.77
N ALA A 107 -4.26 -11.01 6.67
CA ALA A 107 -3.66 -11.38 5.38
C ALA A 107 -2.65 -10.33 4.87
N ARG A 108 -2.87 -9.04 5.15
CA ARG A 108 -1.94 -7.96 4.72
C ARG A 108 -0.50 -8.11 5.24
N PHE A 109 -0.25 -8.94 6.24
CA PHE A 109 1.12 -9.23 6.71
C PHE A 109 1.97 -9.94 5.64
N ILE A 110 1.33 -10.57 4.65
CA ILE A 110 2.01 -11.21 3.51
C ILE A 110 2.42 -10.19 2.44
N LEU A 111 1.75 -9.02 2.37
CA LEU A 111 1.98 -8.05 1.32
C LEU A 111 3.40 -7.45 1.40
N PRO A 112 4.12 -7.37 0.26
CA PRO A 112 5.46 -6.81 0.24
C PRO A 112 5.45 -5.29 0.40
N ASN A 113 6.60 -4.73 0.78
CA ASN A 113 6.82 -3.28 0.82
C ASN A 113 6.70 -2.61 -0.57
N ALA A 114 6.79 -3.39 -1.63
CA ALA A 114 6.56 -2.96 -3.01
C ALA A 114 5.10 -2.62 -3.32
N SER A 115 4.14 -3.08 -2.50
CA SER A 115 2.71 -2.80 -2.71
C SER A 115 2.45 -1.31 -2.76
N THR A 116 1.68 -0.87 -3.77
CA THR A 116 1.29 0.54 -3.91
C THR A 116 0.33 0.99 -2.80
N THR A 117 0.32 2.26 -2.52
CA THR A 117 -0.63 2.89 -1.60
C THR A 117 -0.94 4.31 -2.07
N LYS A 118 -2.13 4.79 -1.76
CA LYS A 118 -2.52 6.18 -1.98
C LYS A 118 -2.44 6.93 -0.64
N ILE A 119 -1.91 8.14 -0.69
CA ILE A 119 -1.76 8.98 0.50
C ILE A 119 -2.04 10.43 0.14
N VAL A 120 -2.89 11.08 0.91
CA VAL A 120 -3.08 12.54 0.86
C VAL A 120 -2.27 13.15 1.99
N CYS A 121 -1.47 14.16 1.66
CA CYS A 121 -0.60 14.83 2.61
C CYS A 121 -0.92 16.31 2.67
N THR A 122 -0.95 16.88 3.86
CA THR A 122 -1.07 18.31 4.08
C THR A 122 0.16 18.81 4.83
N PHE A 123 0.89 19.72 4.22
CA PHE A 123 2.07 20.35 4.76
C PHE A 123 1.90 21.86 4.81
N ASN A 124 2.51 22.54 5.77
CA ASN A 124 2.79 23.96 5.63
C ASN A 124 4.08 24.19 4.82
N ALA A 125 4.29 25.42 4.31
CA ALA A 125 5.44 25.75 3.47
C ALA A 125 6.78 25.44 4.15
N ARG A 126 6.94 25.76 5.43
CA ARG A 126 8.18 25.50 6.19
C ARG A 126 8.49 24.00 6.27
N SER A 127 7.48 23.17 6.45
CA SER A 127 7.65 21.71 6.48
C SER A 127 8.01 21.17 5.09
N LEU A 128 7.47 21.75 4.02
CA LEU A 128 7.86 21.41 2.63
C LEU A 128 9.30 21.78 2.33
N GLU A 129 9.76 22.97 2.72
CA GLU A 129 11.19 23.35 2.59
C GLU A 129 12.10 22.32 3.21
N ASN A 130 11.83 21.92 4.46
CA ASN A 130 12.60 20.90 5.16
C ASN A 130 12.50 19.53 4.47
N PHE A 131 11.31 19.16 3.96
CA PHE A 131 11.11 17.91 3.22
C PHE A 131 11.95 17.90 1.94
N PHE A 132 11.93 18.97 1.14
CA PHE A 132 12.69 19.08 -0.10
C PHE A 132 14.20 19.07 0.14
N ALA A 133 14.69 19.78 1.15
CA ALA A 133 16.10 19.74 1.52
C ALA A 133 16.62 18.34 1.83
N HIS A 134 15.79 17.48 2.43
CA HIS A 134 16.18 16.12 2.78
C HIS A 134 15.91 15.10 1.67
N ARG A 135 14.85 15.30 0.87
CA ARG A 135 14.36 14.25 -0.03
C ARG A 135 14.65 14.49 -1.51
N CYS A 136 14.93 15.73 -1.94
CA CYS A 136 15.50 15.99 -3.27
C CYS A 136 17.02 15.71 -3.30
N CYS A 137 17.66 15.39 -2.17
CA CYS A 137 19.07 15.07 -2.07
C CYS A 137 19.42 13.74 -2.77
N ASN A 138 20.58 13.68 -3.45
CA ASN A 138 21.08 12.48 -4.13
C ASN A 138 21.30 11.26 -3.20
N ARG A 139 21.41 11.47 -1.88
CA ARG A 139 21.48 10.42 -0.88
C ARG A 139 20.13 9.87 -0.45
N ALA A 140 19.03 10.50 -0.87
CA ALA A 140 17.69 9.97 -0.63
C ALA A 140 17.43 8.74 -1.50
N GLN A 141 16.58 7.83 -1.00
CA GLN A 141 16.18 6.66 -1.78
C GLN A 141 15.42 7.13 -3.04
N TRP A 142 15.64 6.47 -4.16
CA TRP A 142 15.21 6.91 -5.49
C TRP A 142 13.72 7.28 -5.58
N GLU A 143 12.82 6.49 -4.98
CA GLU A 143 11.37 6.67 -5.10
C GLU A 143 10.89 7.91 -4.34
N ILE A 144 11.32 8.09 -3.07
CA ILE A 144 10.92 9.28 -2.33
C ILE A 144 11.58 10.53 -2.87
N ARG A 145 12.76 10.40 -3.51
CA ARG A 145 13.40 11.52 -4.21
C ARG A 145 12.59 11.93 -5.42
N ASP A 146 12.17 10.98 -6.26
CA ASP A 146 11.32 11.26 -7.42
C ASP A 146 10.00 11.92 -7.01
N VAL A 147 9.34 11.41 -5.98
CA VAL A 147 8.13 12.04 -5.42
C VAL A 147 8.41 13.47 -4.94
N ALA A 148 9.52 13.70 -4.22
CA ALA A 148 9.87 15.02 -3.71
C ALA A 148 10.19 16.01 -4.84
N GLU A 149 10.90 15.59 -5.87
CA GLU A 149 11.23 16.42 -7.05
C GLU A 149 9.95 16.80 -7.82
N GLN A 150 9.02 15.86 -8.02
CA GLN A 150 7.72 16.14 -8.63
C GLN A 150 6.88 17.11 -7.78
N MET A 151 6.86 16.93 -6.46
CA MET A 151 6.16 17.85 -5.54
C MET A 151 6.79 19.26 -5.59
N LEU A 152 8.12 19.36 -5.56
CA LEU A 152 8.82 20.64 -5.65
C LEU A 152 8.50 21.38 -6.95
N LYS A 153 8.49 20.66 -8.09
CA LYS A 153 8.10 21.23 -9.37
C LYS A 153 6.70 21.86 -9.32
N GLN A 154 5.71 21.16 -8.78
CA GLN A 154 4.35 21.69 -8.65
C GLN A 154 4.27 22.88 -7.68
N CYS A 155 5.03 22.85 -6.58
CA CYS A 155 5.11 23.96 -5.64
C CYS A 155 5.74 25.22 -6.28
N LEU A 156 6.73 25.05 -7.14
CA LEU A 156 7.36 26.15 -7.89
C LEU A 156 6.40 26.80 -8.88
N GLU A 157 5.49 26.04 -9.50
CA GLU A 157 4.47 26.58 -10.40
C GLU A 157 3.47 27.49 -9.69
N VAL A 158 3.08 27.17 -8.46
CA VAL A 158 2.05 27.91 -7.71
C VAL A 158 2.61 28.96 -6.74
N ALA A 159 3.82 28.76 -6.23
CA ALA A 159 4.43 29.64 -5.23
C ALA A 159 5.96 29.77 -5.42
N PRO A 160 6.43 30.29 -6.58
CA PRO A 160 7.85 30.34 -6.93
C PRO A 160 8.70 31.14 -5.92
N HIS A 161 8.14 32.19 -5.33
CA HIS A 161 8.86 33.01 -4.36
C HIS A 161 9.17 32.28 -3.06
N LEU A 162 8.37 31.30 -2.67
CA LEU A 162 8.60 30.49 -1.48
C LEU A 162 9.60 29.37 -1.72
N PHE A 163 9.57 28.73 -2.90
CA PHE A 163 10.28 27.47 -3.13
C PHE A 163 11.48 27.60 -4.09
N LYS A 164 11.77 28.78 -4.63
CA LYS A 164 12.90 28.99 -5.58
C LYS A 164 14.28 28.58 -5.08
N ASN A 165 14.49 28.55 -3.76
CA ASN A 165 15.74 28.17 -3.12
C ASN A 165 15.63 26.80 -2.43
N CYS A 166 14.57 26.04 -2.68
CA CYS A 166 14.38 24.70 -2.11
C CYS A 166 15.05 23.64 -2.99
N GLY A 167 15.52 22.61 -2.33
CA GLY A 167 16.27 21.53 -2.94
C GLY A 167 17.64 21.37 -2.29
N PRO A 168 18.45 20.40 -2.77
CA PRO A 168 19.82 20.20 -2.27
C PRO A 168 20.77 21.28 -2.76
#